data_ca60d7d9fdac21e85c6e263420dc1507
#
_entry.id   ca60d7d9fdac21e85c6e263420dc1507
#
_cell.length_a   1.000
_cell.length_b   1.000
_cell.length_c   1.000
_cell.angle_alpha   90.00
_cell.angle_beta   90.00
_cell.angle_gamma   90.00
#
_symmetry.space_group_name_H-M   'P 1'
#
loop_
_entity.id
_entity.type
_entity.pdbx_description
1 polymer ?
#
loop_
_entity_poly.entity_id
_entity_poly.type
_entity_poly.pdbx_seq_one_letter_code
_entity_poly.pdbx_strand_id
1 'polypeptide(L)'
;MPDLVTAAPAGTSGNFALGGYDPERRRGFVMYQLSGGGYGGNADHDGLTNGCSTIGISKAPPVEIMEQQFPVLYHRYALREGSGGAGRRRGGFGLDYEVELRRGEARASFVMDHGRFGPQGALGGADGAPNSVTMWRGRQPYTPEHLSKEQDIPLRPGDRVRVGTPGGGGYGDPFTRPPGEVLEDVRLGRYTVAQARELYGVALAGEPLVVDAAATTEIRGKDG
;
A
#
# COMPACT_ATOMS: atom_id res chain seq x y z
N MET A 1 14.51 21.72 14.77
CA MET A 1 15.51 20.80 14.23
C MET A 1 14.87 20.07 13.02
N PRO A 2 14.94 20.63 11.83
CA PRO A 2 14.32 20.03 10.65
C PRO A 2 14.89 18.64 10.32
N ASP A 3 16.17 18.42 10.63
CA ASP A 3 16.86 17.16 10.33
C ASP A 3 16.40 15.95 11.18
N LEU A 4 15.61 16.20 12.23
CA LEU A 4 15.07 15.15 13.10
C LEU A 4 13.62 14.78 12.78
N VAL A 5 13.00 15.43 11.79
CA VAL A 5 11.63 15.10 11.40
C VAL A 5 11.61 13.84 10.53
N THR A 6 10.53 13.10 10.60
CA THR A 6 10.20 12.03 9.66
C THR A 6 9.04 12.48 8.79
N ALA A 7 8.97 11.99 7.57
CA ALA A 7 7.75 12.11 6.77
C ALA A 7 6.61 11.29 7.43
N ALA A 8 5.36 11.59 7.09
CA ALA A 8 4.23 10.97 7.77
C ALA A 8 4.13 9.46 7.47
N PRO A 9 3.88 8.62 8.48
CA PRO A 9 3.57 7.21 8.29
C PRO A 9 2.12 7.03 7.83
N ALA A 10 1.75 5.82 7.40
CA ALA A 10 0.38 5.45 7.05
C ALA A 10 -0.65 5.77 8.16
N GLY A 11 -0.24 5.79 9.42
CA GLY A 11 -1.04 6.27 10.55
C GLY A 11 -2.36 5.52 10.82
N THR A 12 -2.63 4.44 10.11
CA THR A 12 -3.85 3.64 10.22
C THR A 12 -3.51 2.16 10.30
N SER A 13 -4.34 1.38 11.00
CA SER A 13 -4.16 -0.07 11.15
C SER A 13 -4.90 -0.89 10.09
N GLY A 14 -5.42 -0.27 9.06
CA GLY A 14 -6.04 -0.98 7.94
C GLY A 14 -7.15 -1.94 8.38
N ASN A 15 -8.09 -1.48 9.21
CA ASN A 15 -9.13 -2.32 9.79
C ASN A 15 -10.18 -2.72 8.77
N PHE A 16 -10.20 -4.00 8.40
CA PHE A 16 -11.24 -4.64 7.62
C PHE A 16 -11.88 -5.74 8.46
N ALA A 17 -13.16 -5.62 8.74
CA ALA A 17 -13.96 -6.63 9.43
C ALA A 17 -14.97 -7.25 8.46
N LEU A 18 -15.13 -8.58 8.54
CA LEU A 18 -16.10 -9.35 7.77
C LEU A 18 -16.84 -10.30 8.72
N GLY A 19 -18.10 -10.03 8.99
CA GLY A 19 -18.94 -10.82 9.86
C GLY A 19 -20.07 -11.51 9.10
N GLY A 20 -20.38 -12.76 9.43
CA GLY A 20 -21.42 -13.50 8.74
C GLY A 20 -21.68 -14.90 9.28
N TYR A 21 -22.31 -15.71 8.44
CA TYR A 21 -22.63 -17.11 8.76
C TYR A 21 -22.05 -18.04 7.71
N ASP A 22 -21.29 -19.05 8.16
CA ASP A 22 -20.76 -20.12 7.31
C ASP A 22 -21.73 -21.32 7.33
N PRO A 23 -22.49 -21.58 6.24
CA PRO A 23 -23.49 -22.63 6.19
C PRO A 23 -22.88 -24.04 6.18
N GLU A 24 -21.65 -24.21 5.70
CA GLU A 24 -20.93 -25.48 5.69
C GLU A 24 -20.53 -25.88 7.11
N ARG A 25 -20.00 -24.91 7.86
CA ARG A 25 -19.60 -25.13 9.26
C ARG A 25 -20.71 -24.90 10.28
N ARG A 26 -21.88 -24.45 9.81
CA ARG A 26 -23.06 -24.13 10.62
C ARG A 26 -22.78 -23.24 11.82
N ARG A 27 -21.96 -22.18 11.58
CA ARG A 27 -21.57 -21.23 12.64
C ARG A 27 -21.44 -19.80 12.13
N GLY A 28 -21.69 -18.86 13.02
CA GLY A 28 -21.29 -17.47 12.82
C GLY A 28 -19.76 -17.31 12.81
N PHE A 29 -19.28 -16.31 12.08
CA PHE A 29 -17.86 -15.93 12.10
C PHE A 29 -17.70 -14.42 12.12
N VAL A 30 -16.58 -13.97 12.67
CA VAL A 30 -16.07 -12.61 12.52
C VAL A 30 -14.60 -12.72 12.17
N MET A 31 -14.28 -12.32 10.96
CA MET A 31 -12.91 -12.14 10.48
C MET A 31 -12.50 -10.70 10.73
N TYR A 32 -11.30 -10.49 11.23
CA TYR A 32 -10.72 -9.18 11.42
C TYR A 32 -9.33 -9.15 10.83
N GLN A 33 -9.14 -8.33 9.80
CA GLN A 33 -7.87 -8.15 9.12
C GLN A 33 -7.29 -6.82 9.52
N LEU A 34 -6.16 -6.86 10.22
CA LEU A 34 -5.28 -5.72 10.43
C LEU A 34 -4.22 -5.72 9.33
N SER A 35 -3.98 -4.57 8.74
CA SER A 35 -2.98 -4.45 7.68
C SER A 35 -2.08 -3.26 7.95
N GLY A 36 -0.79 -3.46 7.81
CA GLY A 36 0.20 -2.39 7.88
C GLY A 36 0.13 -1.46 6.68
N GLY A 37 0.84 -0.35 6.80
CA GLY A 37 1.10 0.59 5.72
C GLY A 37 2.57 0.95 5.68
N GLY A 38 2.95 1.95 4.90
CA GLY A 38 4.31 2.46 4.87
C GLY A 38 4.61 3.41 6.02
N TYR A 39 5.80 3.35 6.56
CA TYR A 39 6.35 4.42 7.41
C TYR A 39 6.92 5.54 6.53
N GLY A 40 6.99 6.75 7.06
CA GLY A 40 7.66 7.86 6.39
C GLY A 40 9.18 7.64 6.30
N GLY A 41 9.81 8.18 5.25
CA GLY A 41 11.26 8.32 5.18
C GLY A 41 11.77 9.34 6.20
N ASN A 42 13.06 9.29 6.52
CA ASN A 42 13.74 10.23 7.39
C ASN A 42 15.13 10.58 6.84
N ALA A 43 15.95 11.34 7.57
CA ALA A 43 17.27 11.76 7.12
C ALA A 43 18.20 10.56 6.79
N ASP A 44 18.09 9.47 7.53
CA ASP A 44 19.02 8.35 7.48
C ASP A 44 18.51 7.17 6.65
N HIS A 45 17.19 6.92 6.69
CA HIS A 45 16.59 5.67 6.19
C HIS A 45 15.35 5.88 5.35
N ASP A 46 15.15 4.98 4.39
CA ASP A 46 13.87 4.78 3.74
C ASP A 46 12.80 4.36 4.75
N GLY A 47 11.55 4.70 4.47
CA GLY A 47 10.42 4.28 5.31
C GLY A 47 10.29 2.76 5.33
N LEU A 48 9.98 2.22 6.51
CA LEU A 48 9.71 0.79 6.69
C LEU A 48 8.45 0.40 5.91
N THR A 49 8.54 -0.69 5.15
CA THR A 49 7.44 -1.23 4.34
C THR A 49 6.53 -2.10 5.19
N ASN A 50 5.22 -1.96 4.99
CA ASN A 50 4.19 -2.77 5.66
C ASN A 50 4.35 -2.80 7.19
N GLY A 51 4.65 -1.65 7.77
CA GLY A 51 4.70 -1.48 9.22
C GLY A 51 3.35 -1.05 9.79
N CYS A 52 3.17 -1.19 11.10
CA CYS A 52 1.99 -0.71 11.80
C CYS A 52 2.40 0.26 12.92
N SER A 53 2.35 1.55 12.60
CA SER A 53 2.78 2.62 13.53
C SER A 53 1.85 2.79 14.74
N THR A 54 0.62 2.31 14.65
CA THR A 54 -0.39 2.51 15.70
C THR A 54 -0.44 1.39 16.73
N ILE A 55 -0.02 0.18 16.37
CA ILE A 55 -0.16 -1.02 17.22
C ILE A 55 1.21 -1.63 17.61
N GLY A 56 2.28 -1.22 16.95
CA GLY A 56 3.62 -1.75 17.22
C GLY A 56 3.83 -3.18 16.67
N ILE A 57 3.88 -4.19 17.53
CA ILE A 57 4.22 -5.58 17.13
C ILE A 57 2.99 -6.34 16.64
N SER A 58 2.22 -5.79 15.72
CA SER A 58 1.10 -6.51 15.14
C SER A 58 1.57 -7.38 13.97
N LYS A 59 1.07 -8.62 13.89
CA LYS A 59 1.33 -9.55 12.79
C LYS A 59 0.02 -10.01 12.20
N ALA A 60 -0.12 -9.91 10.88
CA ALA A 60 -1.23 -10.52 10.18
C ALA A 60 -1.06 -12.06 10.18
N PRO A 61 -2.12 -12.84 10.39
CA PRO A 61 -2.08 -14.29 10.21
C PRO A 61 -1.71 -14.63 8.76
N PRO A 62 -1.07 -15.79 8.51
CA PRO A 62 -0.89 -16.30 7.16
C PRO A 62 -2.23 -16.45 6.43
N VAL A 63 -2.25 -16.17 5.11
CA VAL A 63 -3.48 -16.21 4.32
C VAL A 63 -4.12 -17.60 4.34
N GLU A 64 -3.33 -18.66 4.37
CA GLU A 64 -3.78 -20.05 4.44
C GLU A 64 -4.58 -20.34 5.72
N ILE A 65 -4.15 -19.76 6.83
CA ILE A 65 -4.87 -19.87 8.11
C ILE A 65 -6.19 -19.09 8.05
N MET A 66 -6.19 -17.93 7.43
CA MET A 66 -7.42 -17.14 7.24
C MET A 66 -8.42 -17.90 6.38
N GLU A 67 -7.99 -18.50 5.27
CA GLU A 67 -8.84 -19.32 4.39
C GLU A 67 -9.33 -20.60 5.05
N GLN A 68 -8.53 -21.18 5.94
CA GLN A 68 -8.97 -22.33 6.74
C GLN A 68 -10.00 -21.95 7.81
N GLN A 69 -9.91 -20.78 8.40
CA GLN A 69 -10.78 -20.35 9.48
C GLN A 69 -12.10 -19.72 9.00
N PHE A 70 -12.04 -19.01 7.88
CA PHE A 70 -13.14 -18.19 7.36
C PHE A 70 -13.54 -18.63 5.94
N PRO A 71 -14.78 -18.38 5.51
CA PRO A 71 -15.24 -18.73 4.17
C PRO A 71 -14.75 -17.74 3.10
N VAL A 72 -13.45 -17.49 3.04
CA VAL A 72 -12.81 -16.53 2.15
C VAL A 72 -11.74 -17.17 1.27
N LEU A 73 -11.36 -16.48 0.19
CA LEU A 73 -10.22 -16.80 -0.67
C LEU A 73 -9.44 -15.52 -0.95
N TYR A 74 -8.14 -15.56 -0.75
CA TYR A 74 -7.25 -14.45 -1.11
C TYR A 74 -6.78 -14.62 -2.56
N HIS A 75 -7.19 -13.69 -3.43
CA HIS A 75 -6.70 -13.63 -4.81
C HIS A 75 -5.38 -12.89 -4.91
N ARG A 76 -5.12 -12.00 -3.96
CA ARG A 76 -3.90 -11.19 -3.92
C ARG A 76 -3.51 -10.90 -2.47
N TYR A 77 -2.23 -10.97 -2.19
CA TYR A 77 -1.60 -10.46 -0.96
C TYR A 77 -0.16 -10.08 -1.29
N ALA A 78 0.08 -8.81 -1.57
CA ALA A 78 1.37 -8.33 -2.08
C ALA A 78 1.68 -6.92 -1.57
N LEU A 79 2.92 -6.49 -1.70
CA LEU A 79 3.27 -5.08 -1.53
C LEU A 79 2.59 -4.24 -2.61
N ARG A 80 2.10 -3.07 -2.24
CA ARG A 80 1.46 -2.13 -3.13
C ARG A 80 2.52 -1.33 -3.87
N GLU A 81 2.76 -1.68 -5.13
CA GLU A 81 3.71 -1.01 -6.00
C GLU A 81 3.43 0.50 -6.07
N GLY A 82 4.49 1.32 -6.04
CA GLY A 82 4.41 2.78 -6.16
C GLY A 82 3.69 3.49 -5.02
N SER A 83 3.33 2.80 -3.94
CA SER A 83 2.57 3.44 -2.85
C SER A 83 3.41 4.30 -1.92
N GLY A 84 4.72 4.06 -1.80
CA GLY A 84 5.61 4.90 -1.01
C GLY A 84 5.88 6.24 -1.72
N GLY A 85 5.78 7.34 -0.99
CA GLY A 85 6.11 8.67 -1.51
C GLY A 85 7.57 8.76 -1.96
N ALA A 86 7.81 9.36 -3.13
CA ALA A 86 9.16 9.55 -3.65
C ALA A 86 9.94 10.55 -2.78
N GLY A 87 11.24 10.34 -2.66
CA GLY A 87 12.14 11.20 -1.90
C GLY A 87 13.58 10.73 -2.02
N ARG A 88 14.53 11.53 -1.55
CA ARG A 88 15.91 11.07 -1.34
C ARG A 88 15.90 9.80 -0.49
N ARG A 89 15.07 9.79 0.53
CA ARG A 89 14.63 8.61 1.28
C ARG A 89 13.14 8.40 1.02
N ARG A 90 12.80 7.34 0.30
CA ARG A 90 11.40 7.07 -0.03
C ARG A 90 10.59 6.66 1.17
N GLY A 91 9.28 6.83 1.09
CA GLY A 91 8.35 6.21 2.01
C GLY A 91 8.33 4.68 1.86
N GLY A 92 7.91 4.00 2.91
CA GLY A 92 7.62 2.57 2.88
C GLY A 92 6.36 2.27 2.06
N PHE A 93 6.23 1.03 1.59
CA PHE A 93 5.08 0.60 0.81
C PHE A 93 3.98 0.03 1.70
N GLY A 94 2.73 0.25 1.31
CA GLY A 94 1.57 -0.41 1.86
C GLY A 94 1.37 -1.81 1.27
N LEU A 95 0.22 -2.41 1.61
CA LEU A 95 -0.25 -3.68 1.08
C LEU A 95 -1.32 -3.47 0.01
N ASP A 96 -1.41 -4.43 -0.89
CA ASP A 96 -2.48 -4.61 -1.86
C ASP A 96 -3.00 -6.04 -1.71
N TYR A 97 -4.20 -6.20 -1.15
CA TYR A 97 -4.80 -7.51 -0.99
C TYR A 97 -6.24 -7.54 -1.48
N GLU A 98 -6.64 -8.68 -2.02
CA GLU A 98 -7.98 -8.93 -2.55
C GLU A 98 -8.54 -10.21 -1.96
N VAL A 99 -9.73 -10.11 -1.36
CA VAL A 99 -10.43 -11.20 -0.66
C VAL A 99 -11.79 -11.40 -1.29
N GLU A 100 -12.14 -12.64 -1.58
CA GLU A 100 -13.46 -13.07 -2.06
C GLU A 100 -14.21 -13.80 -0.94
N LEU A 101 -15.52 -13.52 -0.81
CA LEU A 101 -16.41 -14.36 -0.01
C LEU A 101 -16.80 -15.59 -0.82
N ARG A 102 -16.38 -16.78 -0.37
CA ARG A 102 -16.62 -18.05 -1.11
C ARG A 102 -18.01 -18.63 -0.91
N ARG A 103 -18.58 -18.49 0.28
CA ARG A 103 -19.85 -19.08 0.66
C ARG A 103 -20.50 -18.34 1.82
N GLY A 104 -21.81 -18.56 1.97
CA GLY A 104 -22.59 -17.90 3.00
C GLY A 104 -22.91 -16.44 2.67
N GLU A 105 -23.34 -15.71 3.66
CA GLU A 105 -23.59 -14.26 3.58
C GLU A 105 -22.76 -13.57 4.65
N ALA A 106 -22.22 -12.42 4.31
CA ALA A 106 -21.43 -11.64 5.25
C ALA A 106 -21.66 -10.13 5.07
N ARG A 107 -21.22 -9.38 6.06
CA ARG A 107 -21.20 -7.93 6.04
C ARG A 107 -19.78 -7.43 6.25
N ALA A 108 -19.33 -6.56 5.36
CA ALA A 108 -18.02 -5.92 5.41
C ALA A 108 -18.10 -4.57 6.11
N SER A 109 -17.08 -4.25 6.89
CA SER A 109 -16.92 -2.91 7.50
C SER A 109 -15.46 -2.48 7.42
N PHE A 110 -15.25 -1.21 7.13
CA PHE A 110 -13.94 -0.60 6.98
C PHE A 110 -13.82 0.61 7.92
N VAL A 111 -12.73 0.67 8.67
CA VAL A 111 -12.38 1.80 9.51
C VAL A 111 -10.90 2.11 9.30
N MET A 112 -10.62 2.92 8.29
CA MET A 112 -9.26 3.27 7.89
C MET A 112 -9.16 4.76 7.63
N ASP A 113 -8.00 5.35 7.87
CA ASP A 113 -7.72 6.74 7.55
C ASP A 113 -7.03 6.88 6.18
N HIS A 114 -6.70 8.12 5.81
CA HIS A 114 -6.04 8.44 4.53
C HIS A 114 -6.78 8.00 3.26
N GLY A 115 -8.10 7.93 3.27
CA GLY A 115 -8.87 7.62 2.06
C GLY A 115 -8.87 8.75 1.01
N ARG A 116 -8.66 10.00 1.43
CA ARG A 116 -8.68 11.18 0.55
C ARG A 116 -7.29 11.74 0.29
N PHE A 117 -6.46 11.82 1.32
CA PHE A 117 -5.11 12.35 1.27
C PHE A 117 -4.13 11.29 1.75
N GLY A 118 -3.05 11.11 1.03
CA GLY A 118 -1.96 10.23 1.46
C GLY A 118 -1.18 10.81 2.64
N PRO A 119 -0.33 10.00 3.27
CA PRO A 119 0.62 10.48 4.28
C PRO A 119 1.60 11.48 3.67
N GLN A 120 1.76 12.63 4.32
CA GLN A 120 2.53 13.74 3.79
C GLN A 120 4.04 13.43 3.74
N GLY A 121 4.67 13.87 2.64
CA GLY A 121 6.12 13.93 2.51
C GLY A 121 6.73 15.04 3.37
N ALA A 122 8.05 15.02 3.49
CA ALA A 122 8.82 16.03 4.23
C ALA A 122 10.00 16.54 3.41
N LEU A 123 10.36 17.82 3.57
CA LEU A 123 11.54 18.47 2.98
C LEU A 123 11.69 18.24 1.46
N GLY A 124 10.59 18.37 0.70
CA GLY A 124 10.57 18.17 -0.76
C GLY A 124 10.27 16.72 -1.19
N GLY A 125 10.08 15.80 -0.27
CA GLY A 125 9.58 14.46 -0.57
C GLY A 125 8.09 14.48 -0.91
N ALA A 126 7.65 13.56 -1.77
CA ALA A 126 6.27 13.41 -2.19
C ALA A 126 5.41 12.69 -1.13
N ASP A 127 4.10 12.93 -1.19
CA ASP A 127 3.14 12.20 -0.37
C ASP A 127 3.10 10.70 -0.74
N GLY A 128 2.82 9.86 0.22
CA GLY A 128 2.50 8.46 -0.01
C GLY A 128 1.11 8.30 -0.65
N ALA A 129 0.87 7.17 -1.30
CA ALA A 129 -0.44 6.87 -1.87
C ALA A 129 -1.52 6.77 -0.77
N PRO A 130 -2.73 7.30 -1.02
CA PRO A 130 -3.83 7.19 -0.08
C PRO A 130 -4.35 5.75 0.05
N ASN A 131 -5.11 5.49 1.09
CA ASN A 131 -5.86 4.24 1.25
C ASN A 131 -6.91 4.11 0.15
N SER A 132 -7.13 2.90 -0.32
CA SER A 132 -8.18 2.60 -1.30
C SER A 132 -8.94 1.34 -0.93
N VAL A 133 -10.25 1.38 -1.07
CA VAL A 133 -11.14 0.23 -0.94
C VAL A 133 -11.99 0.14 -2.20
N THR A 134 -11.95 -1.00 -2.84
CA THR A 134 -12.81 -1.30 -3.99
C THR A 134 -13.48 -2.65 -3.78
N MET A 135 -14.76 -2.73 -4.00
CA MET A 135 -15.51 -3.98 -3.94
C MET A 135 -16.12 -4.29 -5.29
N TRP A 136 -16.23 -5.56 -5.62
CA TRP A 136 -16.96 -6.03 -6.79
C TRP A 136 -18.14 -6.88 -6.34
N ARG A 137 -19.33 -6.40 -6.66
CA ARG A 137 -20.58 -7.16 -6.55
C ARG A 137 -20.90 -7.72 -7.94
N GLY A 138 -20.54 -8.98 -8.12
CA GLY A 138 -20.46 -9.53 -9.47
C GLY A 138 -19.39 -8.81 -10.29
N ARG A 139 -19.80 -8.14 -11.41
CA ARG A 139 -18.87 -7.40 -12.28
C ARG A 139 -18.84 -5.88 -12.03
N GLN A 140 -19.66 -5.38 -11.15
CA GLN A 140 -19.76 -3.93 -10.91
C GLN A 140 -18.86 -3.51 -9.75
N PRO A 141 -17.90 -2.58 -10.01
CA PRO A 141 -17.09 -2.01 -8.95
C PRO A 141 -17.93 -1.07 -8.08
N TYR A 142 -17.64 -1.07 -6.80
CA TYR A 142 -18.20 -0.16 -5.81
C TYR A 142 -17.07 0.35 -4.92
N THR A 143 -17.03 1.65 -4.73
CA THR A 143 -16.13 2.29 -3.76
C THR A 143 -16.99 2.88 -2.64
N PRO A 144 -16.64 2.69 -1.35
CA PRO A 144 -17.36 3.28 -0.24
C PRO A 144 -17.54 4.80 -0.39
N GLU A 145 -18.69 5.34 -0.01
CA GLU A 145 -18.99 6.76 -0.08
C GLU A 145 -17.96 7.61 0.69
N HIS A 146 -17.54 7.13 1.84
CA HIS A 146 -16.47 7.74 2.63
C HIS A 146 -15.09 7.12 2.35
N LEU A 147 -14.88 6.66 1.11
CA LEU A 147 -13.66 6.08 0.56
C LEU A 147 -13.18 4.84 1.32
N SER A 148 -12.61 5.01 2.51
CA SER A 148 -12.05 3.92 3.32
C SER A 148 -12.78 3.70 4.65
N LYS A 149 -13.97 4.31 4.82
CA LYS A 149 -14.80 4.19 6.01
C LYS A 149 -16.25 3.94 5.61
N GLU A 150 -16.72 2.75 5.83
CA GLU A 150 -18.13 2.38 5.67
C GLU A 150 -18.38 1.11 6.47
N GLN A 151 -19.61 0.93 6.94
CA GLN A 151 -19.97 -0.25 7.73
C GLN A 151 -21.18 -0.96 7.15
N ASP A 152 -21.30 -2.23 7.50
CA ASP A 152 -22.49 -3.04 7.27
C ASP A 152 -22.84 -3.28 5.79
N ILE A 153 -21.81 -3.36 4.94
CA ILE A 153 -21.95 -3.56 3.50
C ILE A 153 -22.22 -5.04 3.22
N PRO A 154 -23.37 -5.43 2.66
CA PRO A 154 -23.69 -6.82 2.40
C PRO A 154 -22.83 -7.38 1.27
N LEU A 155 -22.25 -8.58 1.50
CA LEU A 155 -21.53 -9.39 0.52
C LEU A 155 -22.19 -10.75 0.34
N ARG A 156 -22.15 -11.24 -0.89
CA ARG A 156 -22.61 -12.56 -1.32
C ARG A 156 -21.44 -13.39 -1.86
N PRO A 157 -21.61 -14.71 -1.99
CA PRO A 157 -20.58 -15.55 -2.59
C PRO A 157 -20.16 -15.06 -3.97
N GLY A 158 -18.85 -14.96 -4.20
CA GLY A 158 -18.24 -14.41 -5.40
C GLY A 158 -17.98 -12.90 -5.36
N ASP A 159 -18.52 -12.16 -4.39
CA ASP A 159 -18.18 -10.76 -4.19
C ASP A 159 -16.77 -10.63 -3.64
N ARG A 160 -16.05 -9.60 -4.12
CA ARG A 160 -14.65 -9.36 -3.79
C ARG A 160 -14.42 -8.00 -3.17
N VAL A 161 -13.47 -7.94 -2.29
CA VAL A 161 -12.97 -6.72 -1.63
C VAL A 161 -11.48 -6.60 -1.89
N ARG A 162 -11.03 -5.49 -2.46
CA ARG A 162 -9.62 -5.14 -2.58
C ARG A 162 -9.32 -3.92 -1.74
N VAL A 163 -8.28 -4.02 -0.95
CA VAL A 163 -7.76 -2.96 -0.10
C VAL A 163 -6.33 -2.66 -0.49
N GLY A 164 -6.07 -1.40 -0.82
CA GLY A 164 -4.72 -0.86 -0.96
C GLY A 164 -4.40 0.02 0.23
N THR A 165 -3.56 -0.43 1.17
CA THR A 165 -3.20 0.39 2.34
C THR A 165 -2.27 1.54 1.95
N PRO A 166 -2.20 2.63 2.73
CA PRO A 166 -1.37 3.79 2.39
C PRO A 166 0.12 3.45 2.38
N GLY A 167 0.87 4.12 1.51
CA GLY A 167 2.31 4.22 1.65
C GLY A 167 2.70 5.25 2.71
N GLY A 168 3.97 5.31 3.08
CA GLY A 168 4.53 6.42 3.86
C GLY A 168 4.93 7.59 2.97
N GLY A 169 5.04 8.80 3.53
CA GLY A 169 5.59 9.96 2.83
C GLY A 169 7.09 9.82 2.55
N GLY A 170 7.56 10.39 1.44
CA GLY A 170 8.97 10.51 1.10
C GLY A 170 9.65 11.64 1.88
N TYR A 171 10.96 11.60 1.99
CA TYR A 171 11.78 12.60 2.67
C TYR A 171 12.88 13.14 1.75
N GLY A 172 12.98 14.44 1.65
CA GLY A 172 13.96 15.11 0.79
C GLY A 172 13.66 14.98 -0.70
N ASP A 173 14.34 15.78 -1.52
CA ASP A 173 14.14 15.81 -2.97
C ASP A 173 14.44 14.45 -3.61
N PRO A 174 13.45 13.83 -4.31
CA PRO A 174 13.61 12.52 -4.96
C PRO A 174 14.68 12.51 -6.06
N PHE A 175 14.95 13.65 -6.72
CA PHE A 175 15.99 13.75 -7.75
C PHE A 175 17.40 13.63 -7.16
N THR A 176 17.56 13.73 -5.84
CA THR A 176 18.84 13.50 -5.14
C THR A 176 19.04 12.05 -4.69
N ARG A 177 18.04 11.15 -4.90
CA ARG A 177 18.19 9.73 -4.58
C ARG A 177 19.23 9.08 -5.47
N PRO A 178 20.20 8.28 -4.91
CA PRO A 178 21.20 7.60 -5.72
C PRO A 178 20.56 6.73 -6.82
N PRO A 179 20.96 6.86 -8.10
CA PRO A 179 20.34 6.09 -9.19
C PRO A 179 20.40 4.58 -9.02
N GLY A 180 21.45 4.07 -8.36
CA GLY A 180 21.58 2.65 -8.03
C GLY A 180 20.51 2.14 -7.05
N GLU A 181 20.09 2.97 -6.08
CA GLU A 181 19.00 2.62 -5.16
C GLU A 181 17.65 2.59 -5.90
N VAL A 182 17.44 3.48 -6.87
CA VAL A 182 16.23 3.49 -7.72
C VAL A 182 16.20 2.24 -8.61
N LEU A 183 17.32 1.87 -9.22
CA LEU A 183 17.45 0.64 -10.01
C LEU A 183 17.09 -0.60 -9.17
N GLU A 184 17.58 -0.67 -7.93
CA GLU A 184 17.27 -1.78 -7.03
C GLU A 184 15.78 -1.82 -6.66
N ASP A 185 15.18 -0.67 -6.40
CA ASP A 185 13.74 -0.60 -6.15
C ASP A 185 12.92 -1.08 -7.37
N VAL A 186 13.36 -0.80 -8.60
CA VAL A 186 12.71 -1.33 -9.83
C VAL A 186 12.90 -2.84 -9.96
N ARG A 187 14.11 -3.35 -9.73
CA ARG A 187 14.40 -4.79 -9.76
C ARG A 187 13.57 -5.59 -8.76
N LEU A 188 13.29 -4.99 -7.62
CA LEU A 188 12.45 -5.57 -6.57
C LEU A 188 10.93 -5.38 -6.81
N GLY A 189 10.54 -4.81 -7.97
CA GLY A 189 9.13 -4.59 -8.30
C GLY A 189 8.41 -3.54 -7.42
N ARG A 190 9.16 -2.63 -6.81
CA ARG A 190 8.63 -1.55 -5.97
C ARG A 190 8.15 -0.37 -6.79
N TYR A 191 8.85 -0.09 -7.90
CA TYR A 191 8.54 0.91 -8.90
C TYR A 191 8.70 0.33 -10.31
N THR A 192 7.96 0.87 -11.26
CA THR A 192 8.17 0.59 -12.68
C THR A 192 9.35 1.40 -13.24
N VAL A 193 9.86 1.02 -14.42
CA VAL A 193 10.84 1.81 -15.16
C VAL A 193 10.32 3.22 -15.47
N ALA A 194 9.03 3.34 -15.80
CA ALA A 194 8.39 4.64 -16.03
C ALA A 194 8.40 5.52 -14.77
N GLN A 195 8.05 4.95 -13.61
CA GLN A 195 8.08 5.65 -12.33
C GLN A 195 9.51 6.05 -11.91
N ALA A 196 10.52 5.22 -12.19
CA ALA A 196 11.91 5.58 -11.93
C ALA A 196 12.31 6.85 -12.69
N ARG A 197 11.86 6.98 -13.94
CA ARG A 197 12.10 8.17 -14.76
C ARG A 197 11.30 9.39 -14.29
N GLU A 198 10.01 9.21 -14.06
CA GLU A 198 9.09 10.29 -13.71
C GLU A 198 9.36 10.86 -12.30
N LEU A 199 9.48 9.96 -11.31
CA LEU A 199 9.56 10.35 -9.90
C LEU A 199 10.99 10.68 -9.44
N TYR A 200 12.00 10.08 -10.06
CA TYR A 200 13.39 10.18 -9.60
C TYR A 200 14.36 10.73 -10.65
N GLY A 201 13.87 11.00 -11.86
CA GLY A 201 14.73 11.42 -12.97
C GLY A 201 15.77 10.38 -13.38
N VAL A 202 15.53 9.08 -13.13
CA VAL A 202 16.47 8.00 -13.42
C VAL A 202 16.05 7.22 -14.66
N ALA A 203 16.89 7.28 -15.69
CA ALA A 203 16.73 6.47 -16.89
C ALA A 203 17.34 5.08 -16.68
N LEU A 204 16.56 4.04 -17.01
CA LEU A 204 16.97 2.65 -16.96
C LEU A 204 16.85 2.03 -18.35
N ALA A 205 17.82 1.22 -18.75
CA ALA A 205 17.85 0.59 -20.08
C ALA A 205 18.52 -0.80 -20.03
N GLY A 206 18.35 -1.58 -21.10
CA GLY A 206 19.02 -2.85 -21.32
C GLY A 206 18.37 -4.07 -20.64
N GLU A 207 18.92 -5.24 -20.98
CA GLU A 207 18.64 -6.53 -20.32
C GLU A 207 19.98 -7.23 -20.01
N PRO A 208 20.35 -7.33 -18.72
CA PRO A 208 19.61 -6.88 -17.52
C PRO A 208 19.53 -5.34 -17.43
N LEU A 209 18.52 -4.83 -16.69
CA LEU A 209 18.33 -3.39 -16.48
C LEU A 209 19.57 -2.79 -15.79
N VAL A 210 20.04 -1.66 -16.34
CA VAL A 210 21.12 -0.84 -15.79
C VAL A 210 20.74 0.63 -15.83
N VAL A 211 21.42 1.45 -15.03
CA VAL A 211 21.27 2.91 -15.09
C VAL A 211 21.92 3.46 -16.36
N ASP A 212 21.16 4.19 -17.17
CA ASP A 212 21.70 5.05 -18.21
C ASP A 212 22.16 6.37 -17.59
N ALA A 213 23.46 6.48 -17.32
CA ALA A 213 24.04 7.63 -16.63
C ALA A 213 23.92 8.93 -17.45
N ALA A 214 24.06 8.86 -18.79
CA ALA A 214 23.98 10.03 -19.66
C ALA A 214 22.56 10.60 -19.69
N ALA A 215 21.56 9.73 -19.95
CA ALA A 215 20.16 10.12 -19.96
C ALA A 215 19.68 10.58 -18.57
N THR A 216 20.14 9.94 -17.49
CA THR A 216 19.83 10.36 -16.12
C THR A 216 20.34 11.77 -15.83
N THR A 217 21.58 12.07 -16.21
CA THR A 217 22.18 13.41 -16.03
C THR A 217 21.41 14.46 -16.84
N GLU A 218 21.03 14.15 -18.07
CA GLU A 218 20.26 15.06 -18.91
C GLU A 218 18.88 15.38 -18.31
N ILE A 219 18.19 14.36 -17.78
CA ILE A 219 16.87 14.55 -17.15
C ILE A 219 17.00 15.43 -15.90
N ARG A 220 17.91 15.08 -14.99
CA ARG A 220 18.11 15.80 -13.73
C ARG A 220 18.67 17.22 -13.91
N GLY A 221 19.39 17.47 -15.00
CA GLY A 221 19.94 18.79 -15.30
C GLY A 221 18.94 19.76 -15.94
N LYS A 222 17.76 19.31 -16.37
CA LYS A 222 16.71 20.17 -16.93
C LYS A 222 15.76 20.75 -15.87
N ASP A 223 15.72 20.14 -14.70
CA ASP A 223 14.80 20.48 -13.60
C ASP A 223 15.52 21.15 -12.41
N GLY A 224 16.78 21.61 -12.60
CA GLY A 224 17.62 22.27 -11.61
C GLY A 224 17.73 23.78 -11.78
#